data_a2c1df603ba103fa8bda56d2a5433064
#
_entry.id   a2c1df603ba103fa8bda56d2a5433064
#
_cell.length_a   1.000
_cell.length_b   1.000
_cell.length_c   1.000
_cell.angle_alpha   90.00
_cell.angle_beta   90.00
_cell.angle_gamma   90.00
#
_symmetry.space_group_name_H-M   'P 1'
#
loop_
_entity.id
_entity.type
_entity.pdbx_description
1 polymer ?
#
loop_
_entity_poly.entity_id
_entity_poly.type
_entity_poly.pdbx_seq_one_letter_code
_entity_poly.pdbx_strand_id
1 'polypeptide(L)'
;MENWYWKYDSAINADQCAEIIKMGDNQWHSGKVDTVDGNAEVGTGRSSDIVFLDDRSVYELLEQFALDANDNAGWRYELTAAQPIQLARYRVNEFYDHHLDSIGSHFDPRPRKLSLCVALNDDYDGGKFDFTMSSGLAEEEIATGTVIVFPSFLFHHVTAVTRGVRYSLVGWYTGPPFK
;
A
#
# COMPACT_ATOMS: atom_id res chain seq x y z
N MET A 1 5.78 9.93 19.03
CA MET A 1 5.74 8.78 18.10
C MET A 1 7.17 8.61 17.62
N GLU A 2 7.85 7.55 18.06
CA GLU A 2 9.27 7.36 17.76
C GLU A 2 9.50 6.79 16.37
N ASN A 3 8.54 5.98 15.88
CA ASN A 3 8.61 5.32 14.57
C ASN A 3 7.48 5.83 13.66
N TRP A 4 7.86 6.38 12.51
CA TRP A 4 6.93 6.84 11.49
C TRP A 4 6.38 5.70 10.65
N TYR A 5 7.22 4.68 10.38
CA TYR A 5 6.86 3.44 9.71
C TYR A 5 7.64 2.28 10.31
N TRP A 6 7.24 1.07 10.01
CA TRP A 6 7.90 -0.17 10.39
C TRP A 6 8.17 -1.01 9.15
N LYS A 7 9.41 -1.49 8.99
CA LYS A 7 9.86 -2.18 7.79
C LYS A 7 10.34 -3.58 8.11
N TYR A 8 9.97 -4.51 7.26
CA TYR A 8 10.45 -5.89 7.26
C TYR A 8 11.14 -6.16 5.93
N ASP A 9 12.46 -6.28 5.93
CA ASP A 9 13.23 -6.52 4.72
C ASP A 9 13.05 -7.96 4.24
N SER A 10 12.69 -8.16 2.95
CA SER A 10 12.55 -9.46 2.29
C SER A 10 11.75 -10.48 3.12
N ALA A 11 10.69 -10.04 3.77
CA ALA A 11 9.90 -10.86 4.68
C ALA A 11 8.97 -11.86 3.95
N ILE A 12 8.68 -11.59 2.68
CA ILE A 12 7.94 -12.47 1.79
C ILE A 12 8.91 -12.95 0.70
N ASN A 13 9.00 -14.26 0.48
CA ASN A 13 9.95 -14.78 -0.50
C ASN A 13 9.50 -14.52 -1.95
N ALA A 14 10.45 -14.58 -2.90
CA ALA A 14 10.21 -14.24 -4.30
C ALA A 14 9.15 -15.13 -4.97
N ASP A 15 9.07 -16.39 -4.61
CA ASP A 15 8.08 -17.32 -5.17
C ASP A 15 6.66 -16.94 -4.72
N GLN A 16 6.48 -16.60 -3.45
CA GLN A 16 5.20 -16.09 -2.93
C GLN A 16 4.81 -14.76 -3.59
N CYS A 17 5.76 -13.84 -3.77
CA CYS A 17 5.52 -12.60 -4.49
C CYS A 17 5.05 -12.86 -5.93
N ALA A 18 5.72 -13.78 -6.64
CA ALA A 18 5.34 -14.15 -8.00
C ALA A 18 3.95 -14.81 -8.08
N GLU A 19 3.58 -15.62 -7.10
CA GLU A 19 2.24 -16.22 -7.00
C GLU A 19 1.17 -15.14 -6.78
N ILE A 20 1.41 -14.17 -5.90
CA ILE A 20 0.48 -13.05 -5.66
C ILE A 20 0.29 -12.22 -6.95
N ILE A 21 1.37 -11.93 -7.69
CA ILE A 21 1.27 -11.20 -8.96
C ILE A 21 0.34 -11.94 -9.95
N LYS A 22 0.46 -13.26 -10.05
CA LYS A 22 -0.38 -14.09 -10.95
C LYS A 22 -1.86 -14.06 -10.59
N MET A 23 -2.22 -13.82 -9.32
CA MET A 23 -3.63 -13.69 -8.91
C MET A 23 -4.33 -12.52 -9.62
N GLY A 24 -3.58 -11.52 -10.10
CA GLY A 24 -4.13 -10.40 -10.89
C GLY A 24 -4.37 -10.71 -12.36
N ASP A 25 -3.92 -11.84 -12.89
CA ASP A 25 -3.99 -12.13 -14.31
C ASP A 25 -5.43 -12.11 -14.85
N ASN A 26 -5.63 -11.39 -15.96
CA ASN A 26 -6.92 -11.18 -16.63
C ASN A 26 -7.98 -10.38 -15.83
N GLN A 27 -7.63 -9.77 -14.69
CA GLN A 27 -8.57 -9.02 -13.86
C GLN A 27 -8.21 -7.51 -13.72
N TRP A 28 -7.15 -7.07 -14.37
CA TRP A 28 -6.64 -5.71 -14.26
C TRP A 28 -7.63 -4.66 -14.78
N HIS A 29 -7.85 -3.62 -14.00
CA HIS A 29 -8.62 -2.44 -14.39
C HIS A 29 -7.94 -1.16 -13.90
N SER A 30 -8.22 -0.02 -14.53
CA SER A 30 -7.61 1.26 -14.16
C SER A 30 -7.92 1.62 -12.72
N GLY A 31 -6.88 1.96 -11.96
CA GLY A 31 -7.00 2.48 -10.60
C GLY A 31 -7.70 3.83 -10.61
N LYS A 32 -8.61 4.02 -9.65
CA LYS A 32 -9.34 5.28 -9.44
C LYS A 32 -8.86 5.91 -8.14
N VAL A 33 -8.98 7.23 -8.05
CA VAL A 33 -8.78 7.99 -6.81
C VAL A 33 -10.14 8.40 -6.28
N ASP A 34 -10.42 8.11 -5.00
CA ASP A 34 -11.61 8.62 -4.35
C ASP A 34 -11.47 10.14 -4.18
N THR A 35 -12.40 10.90 -4.75
CA THR A 35 -12.44 12.36 -4.57
C THR A 35 -13.19 12.73 -3.30
N VAL A 36 -12.99 13.95 -2.81
CA VAL A 36 -13.64 14.48 -1.61
C VAL A 36 -15.17 14.40 -1.70
N ASP A 37 -15.72 14.42 -2.91
CA ASP A 37 -17.16 14.34 -3.19
C ASP A 37 -17.69 12.89 -3.24
N GLY A 38 -16.84 11.88 -2.93
CA GLY A 38 -17.21 10.46 -2.96
C GLY A 38 -17.31 9.85 -4.37
N ASN A 39 -16.92 10.60 -5.41
CA ASN A 39 -16.81 10.09 -6.77
C ASN A 39 -15.42 9.52 -7.00
N ALA A 40 -15.32 8.38 -7.66
CA ALA A 40 -14.03 7.79 -8.01
C ALA A 40 -13.64 8.24 -9.42
N GLU A 41 -12.60 9.07 -9.55
CA GLU A 41 -12.10 9.57 -10.84
C GLU A 41 -10.83 8.85 -11.30
N VAL A 42 -10.73 8.65 -12.62
CA VAL A 42 -9.50 8.19 -13.28
C VAL A 42 -8.70 9.42 -13.71
N GLY A 43 -7.44 9.53 -13.26
CA GLY A 43 -6.47 10.22 -14.10
C GLY A 43 -5.79 11.48 -13.63
N THR A 44 -6.14 12.17 -12.55
CA THR A 44 -5.38 13.40 -12.21
C THR A 44 -4.30 13.21 -11.15
N GLY A 45 -4.41 12.23 -10.27
CA GLY A 45 -3.41 11.96 -9.21
C GLY A 45 -2.87 10.54 -9.24
N ARG A 46 -3.37 9.67 -10.13
CA ARG A 46 -2.96 8.27 -10.21
C ARG A 46 -3.06 7.74 -11.62
N SER A 47 -2.02 7.06 -12.07
CA SER A 47 -2.01 6.22 -13.25
C SER A 47 -1.48 4.85 -12.84
N SER A 48 -2.32 3.83 -12.84
CA SER A 48 -1.95 2.45 -12.50
C SER A 48 -3.11 1.51 -12.83
N ASP A 49 -2.83 0.21 -12.94
CA ASP A 49 -3.87 -0.81 -12.92
C ASP A 49 -3.96 -1.46 -11.54
N ILE A 50 -5.16 -1.88 -11.16
CA ILE A 50 -5.42 -2.54 -9.89
C ILE A 50 -6.31 -3.78 -10.05
N VAL A 51 -6.21 -4.66 -9.06
CA VAL A 51 -7.14 -5.78 -8.81
C VAL A 51 -7.37 -5.86 -7.30
N PHE A 52 -8.61 -6.06 -6.88
CA PHE A 52 -8.90 -6.40 -5.48
C PHE A 52 -8.89 -7.92 -5.32
N LEU A 53 -8.06 -8.40 -4.41
CA LEU A 53 -7.93 -9.82 -4.10
C LEU A 53 -8.86 -10.18 -2.95
N ASP A 54 -9.60 -11.27 -3.12
CA ASP A 54 -10.39 -11.92 -2.08
C ASP A 54 -9.81 -13.32 -1.81
N ASP A 55 -8.59 -13.33 -1.26
CA ASP A 55 -7.86 -14.55 -0.92
C ASP A 55 -7.49 -14.57 0.55
N ARG A 56 -8.00 -15.54 1.28
CA ARG A 56 -7.83 -15.65 2.74
C ARG A 56 -6.37 -15.76 3.15
N SER A 57 -5.55 -16.47 2.39
CA SER A 57 -4.14 -16.67 2.74
C SER A 57 -3.35 -15.36 2.65
N VAL A 58 -3.70 -14.50 1.70
CA VAL A 58 -3.11 -13.16 1.57
C VAL A 58 -3.54 -12.25 2.71
N TYR A 59 -4.82 -12.30 3.13
CA TYR A 59 -5.28 -11.56 4.32
C TYR A 59 -4.54 -11.99 5.58
N GLU A 60 -4.45 -13.28 5.84
CA GLU A 60 -3.76 -13.83 7.02
C GLU A 60 -2.27 -13.46 7.03
N LEU A 61 -1.62 -13.47 5.85
CA LEU A 61 -0.22 -13.05 5.71
C LEU A 61 -0.02 -11.58 6.08
N LEU A 62 -0.84 -10.68 5.54
CA LEU A 62 -0.69 -9.24 5.78
C LEU A 62 -1.10 -8.84 7.20
N GLU A 63 -2.10 -9.47 7.77
CA GLU A 63 -2.59 -9.18 9.14
C GLU A 63 -1.48 -9.38 10.17
N GLN A 64 -0.66 -10.43 10.04
CA GLN A 64 0.45 -10.69 10.95
C GLN A 64 1.44 -9.51 10.98
N PHE A 65 1.81 -8.97 9.82
CA PHE A 65 2.70 -7.80 9.74
C PHE A 65 2.06 -6.54 10.32
N ALA A 66 0.77 -6.33 10.06
CA ALA A 66 0.07 -5.15 10.56
C ALA A 66 -0.04 -5.16 12.08
N LEU A 67 -0.38 -6.30 12.70
CA LEU A 67 -0.50 -6.43 14.15
C LEU A 67 0.87 -6.33 14.82
N ASP A 68 1.88 -7.02 14.31
CA ASP A 68 3.24 -6.98 14.86
C ASP A 68 3.83 -5.57 14.78
N ALA A 69 3.71 -4.88 13.64
CA ALA A 69 4.15 -3.50 13.49
C ALA A 69 3.42 -2.53 14.43
N ASN A 70 2.10 -2.71 14.60
CA ASN A 70 1.29 -1.89 15.48
C ASN A 70 1.79 -1.92 16.93
N ASP A 71 2.21 -3.09 17.39
CA ASP A 71 2.76 -3.30 18.73
C ASP A 71 4.20 -2.80 18.82
N ASN A 72 5.08 -3.22 17.93
CA ASN A 72 6.52 -2.93 17.98
C ASN A 72 6.85 -1.46 17.74
N ALA A 73 6.11 -0.79 16.83
CA ALA A 73 6.25 0.66 16.62
C ALA A 73 5.59 1.50 17.72
N GLY A 74 4.87 0.86 18.66
CA GLY A 74 4.21 1.53 19.77
C GLY A 74 2.97 2.34 19.37
N TRP A 75 2.40 2.13 18.19
CA TRP A 75 1.20 2.87 17.75
C TRP A 75 -0.05 2.45 18.51
N ARG A 76 -0.21 1.15 18.77
CA ARG A 76 -1.29 0.58 19.59
C ARG A 76 -2.69 1.00 19.17
N TYR A 77 -2.91 1.12 17.85
CA TYR A 77 -4.22 1.42 17.32
C TYR A 77 -5.17 0.24 17.53
N GLU A 78 -6.41 0.55 17.85
CA GLU A 78 -7.48 -0.44 17.81
C GLU A 78 -7.83 -0.71 16.34
N LEU A 79 -7.51 -1.93 15.87
CA LEU A 79 -7.80 -2.40 14.52
C LEU A 79 -9.02 -3.33 14.58
N THR A 80 -10.05 -3.07 13.79
CA THR A 80 -11.32 -3.80 13.86
C THR A 80 -11.69 -4.55 12.59
N ALA A 81 -11.13 -4.17 11.45
CA ALA A 81 -11.32 -4.87 10.18
C ALA A 81 -10.21 -4.55 9.19
N ALA A 82 -9.97 -5.47 8.26
CA ALA A 82 -9.21 -5.24 7.02
C ALA A 82 -10.18 -4.85 5.90
N GLN A 83 -9.74 -3.94 5.02
CA GLN A 83 -10.43 -3.64 3.77
C GLN A 83 -9.96 -4.59 2.66
N PRO A 84 -10.65 -4.64 1.48
CA PRO A 84 -10.18 -5.42 0.35
C PRO A 84 -8.74 -5.11 -0.01
N ILE A 85 -7.92 -6.16 -0.16
CA ILE A 85 -6.50 -6.05 -0.47
C ILE A 85 -6.35 -5.67 -1.94
N GLN A 86 -5.56 -4.64 -2.21
CA GLN A 86 -5.31 -4.14 -3.55
C GLN A 86 -3.97 -4.62 -4.07
N LEU A 87 -3.98 -5.40 -5.14
CA LEU A 87 -2.81 -5.63 -5.98
C LEU A 87 -2.72 -4.51 -7.02
N ALA A 88 -1.59 -3.83 -7.11
CA ALA A 88 -1.36 -2.71 -8.01
C ALA A 88 -0.21 -2.98 -8.98
N ARG A 89 -0.36 -2.50 -10.22
CA ARG A 89 0.64 -2.57 -11.28
C ARG A 89 0.87 -1.18 -11.86
N TYR A 90 2.16 -0.81 -11.98
CA TYR A 90 2.59 0.45 -12.59
C TYR A 90 3.53 0.15 -13.75
N ARG A 91 3.14 0.56 -14.96
CA ARG A 91 3.97 0.49 -16.17
C ARG A 91 4.80 1.77 -16.32
N VAL A 92 5.62 1.85 -17.36
CA VAL A 92 6.40 3.04 -17.68
C VAL A 92 5.49 4.29 -17.78
N ASN A 93 5.91 5.39 -17.11
CA ASN A 93 5.20 6.65 -16.91
C ASN A 93 3.98 6.57 -15.97
N GLU A 94 3.67 5.42 -15.40
CA GLU A 94 2.61 5.30 -14.40
C GLU A 94 3.14 5.63 -13.00
N PHE A 95 2.29 6.23 -12.16
CA PHE A 95 2.63 6.81 -10.86
C PHE A 95 1.41 6.87 -9.94
N TYR A 96 1.64 7.24 -8.70
CA TYR A 96 0.59 7.66 -7.77
C TYR A 96 1.08 8.86 -6.98
N ASP A 97 0.41 9.99 -7.16
CA ASP A 97 0.76 11.27 -6.58
C ASP A 97 0.63 11.28 -5.06
N HIS A 98 1.10 12.33 -4.42
CA HIS A 98 1.06 12.49 -2.98
C HIS A 98 -0.36 12.42 -2.43
N HIS A 99 -0.60 11.50 -1.50
CA HIS A 99 -1.91 11.28 -0.91
C HIS A 99 -1.83 10.77 0.53
N LEU A 100 -2.97 10.77 1.19
CA LEU A 100 -3.23 10.15 2.50
C LEU A 100 -4.20 9.00 2.31
N ASP A 101 -3.98 7.92 3.04
CA ASP A 101 -4.92 6.80 3.05
C ASP A 101 -6.02 6.92 4.12
N SER A 102 -5.86 7.83 5.08
CA SER A 102 -6.70 7.92 6.29
C SER A 102 -8.15 8.30 6.06
N ILE A 103 -8.48 8.85 4.89
CA ILE A 103 -9.86 9.18 4.54
C ILE A 103 -10.61 7.87 4.32
N GLY A 104 -11.77 7.73 4.96
CA GLY A 104 -12.62 6.54 4.83
C GLY A 104 -12.97 6.27 3.37
N SER A 105 -12.99 5.00 3.00
CA SER A 105 -13.37 4.57 1.66
C SER A 105 -14.86 4.25 1.58
N HIS A 106 -15.38 4.09 0.36
CA HIS A 106 -16.75 3.61 0.17
C HIS A 106 -16.97 2.16 0.65
N PHE A 107 -15.91 1.41 0.93
CA PHE A 107 -16.00 0.05 1.51
C PHE A 107 -16.28 0.06 3.01
N ASP A 108 -15.79 1.07 3.74
CA ASP A 108 -15.91 1.16 5.18
C ASP A 108 -15.85 2.64 5.61
N PRO A 109 -16.88 3.17 6.29
CA PRO A 109 -16.89 4.57 6.74
C PRO A 109 -15.91 4.82 7.90
N ARG A 110 -15.37 3.76 8.52
CA ARG A 110 -14.37 3.92 9.58
C ARG A 110 -13.04 4.39 9.00
N PRO A 111 -12.30 5.25 9.73
CA PRO A 111 -11.00 5.70 9.25
C PRO A 111 -10.01 4.52 9.15
N ARG A 112 -9.20 4.54 8.11
CA ARG A 112 -8.02 3.68 8.02
C ARG A 112 -7.01 4.13 9.07
N LYS A 113 -6.51 3.19 9.85
CA LYS A 113 -5.53 3.40 10.91
C LYS A 113 -4.13 3.06 10.45
N LEU A 114 -3.98 1.90 9.82
CA LEU A 114 -2.73 1.42 9.27
C LEU A 114 -2.90 1.09 7.79
N SER A 115 -1.88 1.47 7.05
CA SER A 115 -1.63 1.06 5.68
C SER A 115 -0.42 0.14 5.65
N LEU A 116 -0.44 -0.82 4.75
CA LEU A 116 0.64 -1.76 4.52
C LEU A 116 0.91 -1.84 3.02
N CYS A 117 2.18 -1.77 2.64
CA CYS A 117 2.64 -1.93 1.27
C CYS A 117 3.70 -3.03 1.18
N VAL A 118 3.54 -3.96 0.23
CA VAL A 118 4.54 -4.98 -0.11
C VAL A 118 5.10 -4.69 -1.48
N ALA A 119 6.42 -4.67 -1.61
CA ALA A 119 7.10 -4.71 -2.91
C ALA A 119 7.10 -6.16 -3.42
N LEU A 120 6.42 -6.40 -4.54
CA LEU A 120 6.32 -7.75 -5.09
C LEU A 120 7.41 -8.09 -6.11
N ASN A 121 8.14 -7.09 -6.60
CA ASN A 121 9.30 -7.23 -7.50
C ASN A 121 10.24 -6.03 -7.34
N ASP A 122 11.42 -6.11 -7.92
CA ASP A 122 12.45 -5.06 -7.92
C ASP A 122 13.19 -4.93 -9.28
N ASP A 123 12.71 -5.59 -10.33
CA ASP A 123 13.26 -5.59 -11.69
C ASP A 123 12.78 -4.41 -12.56
N TYR A 124 12.58 -3.24 -11.95
CA TYR A 124 12.15 -1.99 -12.57
C TYR A 124 13.04 -0.81 -12.14
N ASP A 125 12.95 0.32 -12.86
CA ASP A 125 13.59 1.60 -12.50
C ASP A 125 12.52 2.68 -12.28
N GLY A 126 12.80 3.66 -11.42
CA GLY A 126 11.79 4.61 -10.94
C GLY A 126 10.80 3.94 -9.98
N GLY A 127 9.57 4.37 -9.94
CA GLY A 127 8.52 3.74 -9.11
C GLY A 127 8.85 3.73 -7.62
N LYS A 128 9.65 4.68 -7.14
CA LYS A 128 10.02 4.76 -5.72
C LYS A 128 8.80 5.03 -4.85
N PHE A 129 8.72 4.34 -3.74
CA PHE A 129 7.72 4.58 -2.71
C PHE A 129 8.35 5.46 -1.62
N ASP A 130 7.85 6.67 -1.46
CA ASP A 130 8.45 7.66 -0.56
C ASP A 130 7.40 8.30 0.35
N PHE A 131 7.83 8.63 1.59
CA PHE A 131 7.07 9.43 2.53
C PHE A 131 7.51 10.89 2.48
N THR A 132 6.55 11.80 2.48
CA THR A 132 6.83 13.23 2.66
C THR A 132 6.93 13.53 4.15
N MET A 133 8.14 13.74 4.64
CA MET A 133 8.45 14.06 6.03
C MET A 133 8.95 15.49 6.12
N SER A 134 8.86 16.10 7.30
CA SER A 134 9.42 17.44 7.54
C SER A 134 10.95 17.50 7.40
N SER A 135 11.63 16.37 7.48
CA SER A 135 13.10 16.20 7.31
C SER A 135 13.53 15.82 5.90
N GLY A 136 12.59 15.72 4.94
CA GLY A 136 12.82 15.22 3.58
C GLY A 136 12.21 13.85 3.34
N LEU A 137 12.45 13.30 2.15
CA LEU A 137 12.00 11.96 1.76
C LEU A 137 12.92 10.92 2.39
N ALA A 138 12.35 9.86 2.91
CA ALA A 138 13.12 8.65 3.22
C ALA A 138 13.23 7.84 1.91
N GLU A 139 14.30 8.09 1.13
CA GLU A 139 14.61 7.26 -0.02
C GLU A 139 15.21 5.94 0.46
N GLU A 140 14.46 4.86 0.31
CA GLU A 140 14.95 3.52 0.58
C GLU A 140 14.84 2.66 -0.68
N GLU A 141 15.89 1.89 -0.97
CA GLU A 141 15.78 0.79 -1.92
C GLU A 141 14.89 -0.29 -1.29
N ILE A 142 13.81 -0.62 -1.98
CA ILE A 142 12.82 -1.60 -1.51
C ILE A 142 12.98 -2.86 -2.36
N ALA A 143 13.68 -3.87 -1.81
CA ALA A 143 13.83 -5.17 -2.46
C ALA A 143 12.52 -5.97 -2.47
N THR A 144 12.43 -6.93 -3.39
CA THR A 144 11.30 -7.89 -3.46
C THR A 144 11.02 -8.52 -2.11
N GLY A 145 9.75 -8.58 -1.74
CA GLY A 145 9.26 -9.13 -0.47
C GLY A 145 9.36 -8.21 0.74
N THR A 146 9.85 -6.98 0.56
CA THR A 146 9.86 -6.00 1.64
C THR A 146 8.43 -5.55 1.96
N VAL A 147 8.11 -5.53 3.26
CA VAL A 147 6.83 -5.07 3.78
C VAL A 147 7.04 -3.77 4.57
N ILE A 148 6.26 -2.74 4.23
CA ILE A 148 6.26 -1.47 4.95
C ILE A 148 4.87 -1.27 5.54
N VAL A 149 4.80 -1.06 6.87
CA VAL A 149 3.57 -0.73 7.59
C VAL A 149 3.68 0.68 8.14
N PHE A 150 2.63 1.47 8.01
CA PHE A 150 2.65 2.87 8.44
C PHE A 150 1.26 3.38 8.83
N PRO A 151 1.17 4.40 9.70
CA PRO A 151 -0.08 5.09 9.97
C PRO A 151 -0.68 5.71 8.70
N SER A 152 -1.95 5.44 8.43
CA SER A 152 -2.62 5.82 7.17
C SER A 152 -2.70 7.34 6.92
N PHE A 153 -2.41 8.16 7.93
CA PHE A 153 -2.33 9.61 7.81
C PHE A 153 -0.96 10.13 7.33
N LEU A 154 0.02 9.26 7.07
CA LEU A 154 1.30 9.68 6.51
C LEU A 154 1.14 9.98 5.02
N PHE A 155 1.67 11.14 4.63
CA PHE A 155 1.67 11.60 3.25
C PHE A 155 2.73 10.84 2.47
N HIS A 156 2.31 10.13 1.42
CA HIS A 156 3.20 9.26 0.64
C HIS A 156 2.84 9.28 -0.84
N HIS A 157 3.74 8.77 -1.68
CA HIS A 157 3.56 8.72 -3.12
C HIS A 157 4.37 7.59 -3.76
N VAL A 158 4.09 7.32 -5.04
CA VAL A 158 4.89 6.45 -5.90
C VAL A 158 5.34 7.27 -7.11
N THR A 159 6.65 7.44 -7.28
CA THR A 159 7.19 8.16 -8.43
C THR A 159 6.92 7.42 -9.74
N ALA A 160 7.03 8.10 -10.88
CA ALA A 160 6.84 7.44 -12.17
C ALA A 160 7.85 6.31 -12.39
N VAL A 161 7.37 5.17 -12.88
CA VAL A 161 8.22 4.07 -13.35
C VAL A 161 8.90 4.51 -14.65
N THR A 162 10.20 4.31 -14.77
CA THR A 162 10.98 4.71 -15.94
C THR A 162 11.39 3.53 -16.82
N ARG A 163 11.44 2.31 -16.26
CA ARG A 163 11.71 1.05 -16.98
C ARG A 163 11.02 -0.12 -16.25
N GLY A 164 10.57 -1.13 -17.00
CA GLY A 164 9.95 -2.34 -16.45
C GLY A 164 8.52 -2.12 -15.98
N VAL A 165 8.10 -2.94 -15.04
CA VAL A 165 6.77 -2.90 -14.42
C VAL A 165 6.92 -3.11 -12.92
N ARG A 166 6.37 -2.19 -12.12
CA ARG A 166 6.34 -2.32 -10.66
C ARG A 166 5.04 -2.97 -10.22
N TYR A 167 5.14 -3.97 -9.35
CA TYR A 167 4.01 -4.60 -8.68
C TYR A 167 4.07 -4.36 -7.18
N SER A 168 2.93 -4.04 -6.58
CA SER A 168 2.82 -3.92 -5.12
C SER A 168 1.48 -4.42 -4.61
N LEU A 169 1.48 -4.91 -3.38
CA LEU A 169 0.27 -5.29 -2.66
C LEU A 169 0.01 -4.27 -1.56
N VAL A 170 -1.23 -3.82 -1.43
CA VAL A 170 -1.61 -2.81 -0.45
C VAL A 170 -2.78 -3.32 0.39
N GLY A 171 -2.64 -3.21 1.70
CA GLY A 171 -3.67 -3.54 2.67
C GLY A 171 -3.98 -2.35 3.57
N TRP A 172 -5.25 -2.21 3.98
CA TRP A 172 -5.69 -1.18 4.91
C TRP A 172 -6.47 -1.79 6.07
N TYR A 173 -6.16 -1.30 7.26
CA TYR A 173 -6.81 -1.71 8.51
C TYR A 173 -7.55 -0.53 9.12
N THR A 174 -8.85 -0.73 9.36
CA THR A 174 -9.74 0.29 9.91
C THR A 174 -9.96 0.09 11.41
N GLY A 175 -10.40 1.15 12.06
CA GLY A 175 -10.74 1.13 13.48
C GLY A 175 -11.61 2.33 13.86
N PRO A 176 -11.96 2.49 15.15
CA PRO A 176 -12.76 3.61 15.62
C PRO A 176 -12.06 4.94 15.33
N PRO A 177 -12.77 6.07 15.28
CA PRO A 177 -12.17 7.40 15.14
C PRO A 177 -11.03 7.63 16.14
N PHE A 178 -10.06 8.45 15.75
CA PHE A 178 -9.03 8.90 16.68
C PHE A 178 -9.66 9.73 17.79
N LYS A 179 -9.22 9.50 19.04
CA LYS A 179 -9.69 10.25 20.22
C LYS A 179 -8.70 11.31 20.59
#